data_9963d9c257cdaba17c6341943060693f
#
_entry.id   9963d9c257cdaba17c6341943060693f
#
_cell.length_a   1.000
_cell.length_b   1.000
_cell.length_c   1.000
_cell.angle_alpha   90.00
_cell.angle_beta   90.00
_cell.angle_gamma   90.00
#
_symmetry.space_group_name_H-M   'P 1'
#
loop_
_entity.id
_entity.type
_entity.pdbx_description
1 polymer ?
#
loop_
_entity_poly.entity_id
_entity_poly.type
_entity_poly.pdbx_seq_one_letter_code
_entity_poly.pdbx_strand_id
1 'polypeptide(L)'
;AHSVVSRQEILTLAGKPLAKEQFAGVLDQAGGTLLATVLSMLAPDGVAVAAGLAGGSDLPTTVMPFILRGVSLLGVNSVTQPSVTRAEAWDLWATHATRFPWESVTNMIPLAEAREIAPTVIAGATRGRVVVNVNA
;
A
#
# COMPACT_ATOMS: atom_id res chain seq x y z
N ALA A 1 -8.61 11.63 2.81
CA ALA A 1 -9.35 10.85 1.80
C ALA A 1 -10.78 11.38 1.71
N HIS A 2 -11.39 11.37 0.53
CA HIS A 2 -12.80 11.73 0.35
C HIS A 2 -13.73 10.58 0.78
N SER A 3 -13.27 9.35 0.61
CA SER A 3 -14.02 8.14 0.98
C SER A 3 -13.08 7.01 1.36
N VAL A 4 -13.63 6.03 2.05
CA VAL A 4 -12.96 4.76 2.35
C VAL A 4 -13.81 3.65 1.75
N VAL A 5 -13.20 2.79 0.96
CA VAL A 5 -13.84 1.62 0.33
C VAL A 5 -13.26 0.37 0.98
N SER A 6 -14.10 -0.58 1.33
CA SER A 6 -13.65 -1.83 1.92
C SER A 6 -12.94 -2.72 0.88
N ARG A 7 -12.00 -3.53 1.34
CA ARG A 7 -11.35 -4.52 0.50
C ARG A 7 -12.36 -5.49 -0.13
N GLN A 8 -13.37 -5.89 0.62
CA GLN A 8 -14.41 -6.78 0.13
C GLN A 8 -15.19 -6.17 -1.03
N GLU A 9 -15.56 -4.89 -0.96
CA GLU A 9 -16.24 -4.20 -2.07
C GLU A 9 -15.40 -4.20 -3.34
N ILE A 10 -14.10 -3.92 -3.24
CA ILE A 10 -13.20 -4.00 -4.40
C ILE A 10 -13.16 -5.42 -4.96
N LEU A 11 -13.01 -6.43 -4.11
CA LEU A 11 -12.90 -7.83 -4.51
C LEU A 11 -14.18 -8.41 -5.12
N THR A 12 -15.35 -7.75 -5.00
CA THR A 12 -16.55 -8.14 -5.76
C THR A 12 -16.36 -8.04 -7.28
N LEU A 13 -15.36 -7.27 -7.70
CA LEU A 13 -15.01 -7.09 -9.13
C LEU A 13 -13.86 -8.00 -9.57
N ALA A 14 -13.35 -8.87 -8.68
CA ALA A 14 -12.26 -9.79 -9.01
C ALA A 14 -12.56 -10.64 -10.25
N GLY A 15 -11.54 -10.85 -11.08
CA GLY A 15 -11.66 -11.61 -12.33
C GLY A 15 -12.25 -10.83 -13.50
N LYS A 16 -12.72 -9.58 -13.31
CA LYS A 16 -13.12 -8.73 -14.44
C LYS A 16 -11.89 -8.19 -15.16
N PRO A 17 -11.73 -8.44 -16.45
CA PRO A 17 -10.58 -7.94 -17.23
C PRO A 17 -10.50 -6.42 -17.27
N LEU A 18 -11.68 -5.76 -17.35
CA LEU A 18 -11.88 -4.32 -17.24
C LEU A 18 -13.14 -4.05 -16.41
N ALA A 19 -13.00 -3.30 -15.34
CA ALA A 19 -14.09 -2.79 -14.53
C ALA A 19 -14.34 -1.30 -14.83
N LYS A 20 -15.38 -0.72 -14.21
CA LYS A 20 -15.62 0.72 -14.29
C LYS A 20 -14.41 1.47 -13.69
N GLU A 21 -13.96 2.49 -14.38
CA GLU A 21 -12.87 3.37 -13.94
C GLU A 21 -13.23 4.09 -12.63
N GLN A 22 -12.33 4.03 -11.65
CA GLN A 22 -12.52 4.67 -10.35
C GLN A 22 -11.26 5.38 -9.85
N PHE A 23 -10.08 4.97 -10.33
CA PHE A 23 -8.81 5.47 -9.83
C PHE A 23 -7.93 6.00 -10.96
N ALA A 24 -7.32 7.17 -10.77
CA ALA A 24 -6.28 7.67 -11.66
C ALA A 24 -4.90 7.07 -11.32
N GLY A 25 -4.70 6.68 -10.08
CA GLY A 25 -3.46 6.04 -9.61
C GLY A 25 -3.69 5.21 -8.36
N VAL A 26 -2.84 4.24 -8.12
CA VAL A 26 -2.89 3.32 -6.98
C VAL A 26 -1.50 3.12 -6.41
N LEU A 27 -1.39 3.19 -5.09
CA LEU A 27 -0.23 2.71 -4.34
C LEU A 27 -0.63 1.41 -3.63
N ASP A 28 -0.06 0.29 -4.07
CA ASP A 28 -0.38 -1.03 -3.56
C ASP A 28 0.71 -1.59 -2.67
N GLN A 29 0.30 -2.15 -1.54
CA GLN A 29 1.15 -2.90 -0.61
C GLN A 29 0.62 -4.32 -0.36
N ALA A 30 -0.49 -4.67 -1.00
CA ALA A 30 -1.16 -5.94 -0.79
C ALA A 30 -0.79 -6.99 -1.84
N GLY A 31 -0.65 -6.60 -3.10
CA GLY A 31 -0.44 -7.55 -4.18
C GLY A 31 -1.66 -8.45 -4.44
N GLY A 32 -1.42 -9.60 -5.03
CA GLY A 32 -2.41 -10.64 -5.23
C GLY A 32 -3.63 -10.22 -6.05
N THR A 33 -4.75 -10.85 -5.74
CA THR A 33 -6.04 -10.57 -6.41
C THR A 33 -6.49 -9.13 -6.22
N LEU A 34 -6.13 -8.47 -5.10
CA LEU A 34 -6.49 -7.08 -4.88
C LEU A 34 -5.82 -6.16 -5.90
N LEU A 35 -4.50 -6.29 -6.09
CA LEU A 35 -3.76 -5.53 -7.11
C LEU A 35 -4.32 -5.80 -8.50
N ALA A 36 -4.56 -7.06 -8.86
CA ALA A 36 -5.16 -7.42 -10.14
C ALA A 36 -6.52 -6.75 -10.36
N THR A 37 -7.34 -6.69 -9.32
CA THR A 37 -8.67 -6.06 -9.38
C THR A 37 -8.55 -4.55 -9.57
N VAL A 38 -7.71 -3.85 -8.79
CA VAL A 38 -7.58 -2.40 -8.93
C VAL A 38 -6.94 -1.96 -10.24
N LEU A 39 -6.07 -2.79 -10.84
CA LEU A 39 -5.56 -2.55 -12.20
C LEU A 39 -6.70 -2.48 -13.22
N SER A 40 -7.71 -3.34 -13.09
CA SER A 40 -8.90 -3.32 -13.97
C SER A 40 -9.77 -2.07 -13.79
N MET A 41 -9.60 -1.34 -12.69
CA MET A 41 -10.38 -0.15 -12.30
C MET A 41 -9.64 1.16 -12.56
N LEU A 42 -8.42 1.11 -13.09
CA LEU A 42 -7.68 2.32 -13.44
C LEU A 42 -8.27 3.02 -14.66
N ALA A 43 -8.25 4.35 -14.61
CA ALA A 43 -8.56 5.20 -15.74
C ALA A 43 -7.49 5.08 -16.86
N PRO A 44 -7.76 5.56 -18.08
CA PRO A 44 -6.74 5.64 -19.12
C PRO A 44 -5.48 6.35 -18.63
N ASP A 45 -4.31 5.81 -19.01
CA ASP A 45 -2.97 6.28 -18.61
C ASP A 45 -2.72 6.24 -17.08
N GLY A 46 -3.57 5.55 -16.34
CA GLY A 46 -3.44 5.39 -14.90
C GLY A 46 -2.21 4.58 -14.49
N VAL A 47 -1.67 4.84 -13.30
CA VAL A 47 -0.45 4.21 -12.80
C VAL A 47 -0.73 3.46 -11.50
N ALA A 48 -0.36 2.19 -11.43
CA ALA A 48 -0.26 1.44 -10.19
C ALA A 48 1.20 1.30 -9.77
N VAL A 49 1.49 1.55 -8.50
CA VAL A 49 2.81 1.36 -7.90
C VAL A 49 2.72 0.23 -6.88
N ALA A 50 3.37 -0.90 -7.17
CA ALA A 50 3.42 -2.06 -6.29
C ALA A 50 4.67 -1.97 -5.39
N ALA A 51 4.45 -1.88 -4.08
CA ALA A 51 5.50 -1.75 -3.07
C ALA A 51 5.46 -2.88 -2.01
N GLY A 52 4.54 -3.84 -2.13
CA GLY A 52 4.41 -4.94 -1.17
C GLY A 52 3.57 -6.11 -1.72
N LEU A 53 3.50 -7.18 -0.93
CA LEU A 53 2.82 -8.42 -1.30
C LEU A 53 2.13 -9.11 -0.09
N ALA A 54 1.62 -8.29 0.85
CA ALA A 54 1.03 -8.80 2.09
C ALA A 54 -0.20 -9.71 1.88
N GLY A 55 -0.89 -9.56 0.75
CA GLY A 55 -2.04 -10.39 0.35
C GLY A 55 -1.71 -11.50 -0.66
N GLY A 56 -0.45 -11.60 -1.10
CA GLY A 56 0.03 -12.61 -2.03
C GLY A 56 0.97 -12.05 -3.10
N SER A 57 1.78 -12.94 -3.68
CA SER A 57 2.76 -12.60 -4.72
C SER A 57 2.22 -12.75 -6.15
N ASP A 58 1.11 -13.45 -6.33
CA ASP A 58 0.53 -13.69 -7.64
C ASP A 58 -0.13 -12.43 -8.19
N LEU A 59 -0.21 -12.32 -9.51
CA LEU A 59 -0.90 -11.23 -10.20
C LEU A 59 -1.87 -11.81 -11.24
N PRO A 60 -3.06 -12.28 -10.82
CA PRO A 60 -4.05 -12.88 -11.71
C PRO A 60 -4.82 -11.81 -12.51
N THR A 61 -4.16 -11.22 -13.49
CA THR A 61 -4.72 -10.18 -14.37
C THR A 61 -4.60 -10.57 -15.84
N THR A 62 -5.13 -9.73 -16.73
CA THR A 62 -5.00 -9.86 -18.17
C THR A 62 -4.23 -8.68 -18.74
N VAL A 63 -3.87 -8.73 -20.01
CA VAL A 63 -3.22 -7.59 -20.69
C VAL A 63 -4.19 -6.43 -21.00
N MET A 64 -5.49 -6.61 -20.81
CA MET A 64 -6.52 -5.65 -21.22
C MET A 64 -6.38 -4.26 -20.60
N PRO A 65 -6.13 -4.10 -19.29
CA PRO A 65 -5.88 -2.77 -18.71
C PRO A 65 -4.72 -2.05 -19.41
N PHE A 66 -3.67 -2.79 -19.75
CA PHE A 66 -2.46 -2.22 -20.33
C PHE A 66 -2.67 -1.80 -21.79
N ILE A 67 -3.26 -2.65 -22.63
CA ILE A 67 -3.41 -2.35 -24.07
C ILE A 67 -4.62 -1.47 -24.39
N LEU A 68 -5.69 -1.51 -23.57
CA LEU A 68 -6.91 -0.74 -23.86
C LEU A 68 -6.99 0.59 -23.10
N ARG A 69 -6.24 0.75 -22.00
CA ARG A 69 -6.23 1.96 -21.20
C ARG A 69 -4.83 2.55 -20.97
N GLY A 70 -3.78 1.96 -21.54
CA GLY A 70 -2.41 2.45 -21.35
C GLY A 70 -1.94 2.41 -19.89
N VAL A 71 -2.55 1.56 -19.05
CA VAL A 71 -2.21 1.46 -17.62
C VAL A 71 -0.76 1.04 -17.46
N SER A 72 -0.06 1.65 -16.51
CA SER A 72 1.29 1.27 -16.11
C SER A 72 1.30 0.60 -14.74
N LEU A 73 2.07 -0.48 -14.62
CA LEU A 73 2.40 -1.11 -13.34
C LEU A 73 3.90 -0.97 -13.07
N LEU A 74 4.24 -0.25 -12.02
CA LEU A 74 5.61 0.02 -11.59
C LEU A 74 5.90 -0.71 -10.28
N GLY A 75 7.07 -1.35 -10.19
CA GLY A 75 7.55 -1.97 -8.97
C GLY A 75 8.47 -1.04 -8.17
N VAL A 76 8.39 -1.10 -6.85
CA VAL A 76 9.33 -0.45 -5.93
C VAL A 76 10.12 -1.51 -5.17
N ASN A 77 11.38 -1.69 -5.53
CA ASN A 77 12.29 -2.52 -4.77
C ASN A 77 12.93 -1.69 -3.64
N SER A 78 12.28 -1.66 -2.49
CA SER A 78 12.76 -0.91 -1.32
C SER A 78 14.01 -1.53 -0.65
N VAL A 79 14.35 -2.77 -0.98
CA VAL A 79 15.49 -3.49 -0.37
C VAL A 79 16.83 -3.01 -0.93
N THR A 80 16.92 -2.85 -2.25
CA THR A 80 18.17 -2.54 -2.95
C THR A 80 18.25 -1.10 -3.49
N GLN A 81 17.36 -0.21 -3.06
CA GLN A 81 17.42 1.20 -3.45
C GLN A 81 18.75 1.83 -3.02
N PRO A 82 19.42 2.60 -3.90
CA PRO A 82 20.61 3.34 -3.54
C PRO A 82 20.37 4.27 -2.35
N SER A 83 21.40 4.43 -1.51
CA SER A 83 21.30 5.31 -0.32
C SER A 83 20.93 6.74 -0.68
N VAL A 84 21.39 7.25 -1.83
CA VAL A 84 21.02 8.59 -2.31
C VAL A 84 19.53 8.71 -2.53
N THR A 85 18.92 7.78 -3.28
CA THR A 85 17.47 7.78 -3.55
C THR A 85 16.66 7.64 -2.26
N ARG A 86 17.16 6.85 -1.31
CA ARG A 86 16.53 6.71 0.02
C ARG A 86 16.61 8.01 0.81
N ALA A 87 17.76 8.70 0.79
CA ALA A 87 17.93 9.98 1.46
C ALA A 87 16.98 11.05 0.87
N GLU A 88 16.91 11.16 -0.44
CA GLU A 88 15.98 12.07 -1.14
C GLU A 88 14.53 11.82 -0.74
N ALA A 89 14.11 10.55 -0.65
CA ALA A 89 12.76 10.19 -0.21
C ALA A 89 12.50 10.60 1.24
N TRP A 90 13.47 10.43 2.14
CA TRP A 90 13.38 10.85 3.53
C TRP A 90 13.37 12.37 3.68
N ASP A 91 14.17 13.10 2.91
CA ASP A 91 14.20 14.56 2.90
C ASP A 91 12.85 15.12 2.42
N LEU A 92 12.30 14.56 1.34
CA LEU A 92 10.96 14.91 0.88
C LEU A 92 9.90 14.63 1.95
N TRP A 93 9.97 13.47 2.61
CA TRP A 93 9.05 13.13 3.68
C TRP A 93 9.18 14.09 4.87
N ALA A 94 10.39 14.47 5.27
CA ALA A 94 10.66 15.40 6.36
C ALA A 94 9.98 16.77 6.14
N THR A 95 9.94 17.26 4.89
CA THR A 95 9.27 18.54 4.56
C THR A 95 7.75 18.51 4.83
N HIS A 96 7.14 17.33 4.84
CA HIS A 96 5.71 17.13 5.04
C HIS A 96 5.36 16.55 6.42
N ALA A 97 6.33 16.08 7.16
CA ALA A 97 6.14 15.36 8.42
C ALA A 97 5.36 16.16 9.46
N THR A 98 5.56 17.48 9.53
CA THR A 98 4.86 18.38 10.47
C THR A 98 3.36 18.51 10.21
N ARG A 99 2.89 18.13 9.00
CA ARG A 99 1.47 18.17 8.62
C ARG A 99 0.74 16.88 8.94
N PHE A 100 1.47 15.87 9.37
CA PHE A 100 0.91 14.54 9.60
C PHE A 100 0.47 14.38 11.07
N PRO A 101 -0.75 13.89 11.34
CA PRO A 101 -1.27 13.74 12.68
C PRO A 101 -0.69 12.49 13.37
N TRP A 102 0.60 12.51 13.68
CA TRP A 102 1.35 11.36 14.23
C TRP A 102 0.70 10.72 15.44
N GLU A 103 0.20 11.54 16.37
CA GLU A 103 -0.45 11.07 17.59
C GLU A 103 -1.67 10.19 17.32
N SER A 104 -2.41 10.48 16.27
CA SER A 104 -3.62 9.71 15.92
C SER A 104 -3.34 8.36 15.26
N VAL A 105 -2.10 8.15 14.80
CA VAL A 105 -1.69 6.95 14.04
C VAL A 105 -0.53 6.21 14.69
N THR A 106 -0.06 6.66 15.86
CA THR A 106 1.06 6.06 16.57
C THR A 106 0.61 5.54 17.92
N ASN A 107 0.88 4.27 18.19
CA ASN A 107 0.79 3.68 19.53
C ASN A 107 2.21 3.41 20.02
N MET A 108 2.63 4.13 21.05
CA MET A 108 3.97 3.96 21.63
C MET A 108 3.92 2.98 22.80
N ILE A 109 4.77 1.98 22.79
CA ILE A 109 4.88 0.96 23.84
C ILE A 109 6.32 0.84 24.34
N PRO A 110 6.56 0.43 25.60
CA PRO A 110 7.89 0.09 26.07
C PRO A 110 8.41 -1.21 25.41
N LEU A 111 9.73 -1.40 25.46
CA LEU A 111 10.37 -2.59 24.89
C LEU A 111 9.82 -3.89 25.48
N ALA A 112 9.48 -3.91 26.75
CA ALA A 112 8.95 -5.10 27.45
C ALA A 112 7.64 -5.62 26.81
N GLU A 113 6.82 -4.74 26.26
CA GLU A 113 5.53 -5.09 25.63
C GLU A 113 5.64 -5.51 24.15
N ALA A 114 6.81 -5.34 23.53
CA ALA A 114 6.99 -5.61 22.10
C ALA A 114 6.63 -7.06 21.71
N ARG A 115 6.91 -8.01 22.60
CA ARG A 115 6.59 -9.43 22.36
C ARG A 115 5.10 -9.72 22.47
N GLU A 116 4.40 -9.04 23.36
CA GLU A 116 2.97 -9.24 23.60
C GLU A 116 2.10 -8.67 22.48
N ILE A 117 2.52 -7.54 21.87
CA ILE A 117 1.80 -6.91 20.79
C ILE A 117 2.01 -7.62 19.44
N ALA A 118 3.08 -8.38 19.27
CA ALA A 118 3.45 -9.00 17.99
C ALA A 118 2.32 -9.84 17.35
N PRO A 119 1.59 -10.70 18.08
CA PRO A 119 0.45 -11.45 17.49
C PRO A 119 -0.63 -10.54 16.90
N THR A 120 -0.93 -9.41 17.55
CA THR A 120 -1.92 -8.44 17.09
C THR A 120 -1.48 -7.75 15.79
N VAL A 121 -0.17 -7.44 15.68
CA VAL A 121 0.42 -6.88 14.46
C VAL A 121 0.35 -7.88 13.32
N ILE A 122 0.72 -9.15 13.57
CA ILE A 122 0.68 -10.23 12.58
C ILE A 122 -0.74 -10.48 12.09
N ALA A 123 -1.74 -10.40 12.98
CA ALA A 123 -3.15 -10.53 12.63
C ALA A 123 -3.70 -9.33 11.85
N GLY A 124 -2.92 -8.26 11.65
CA GLY A 124 -3.37 -7.03 10.99
C GLY A 124 -4.42 -6.26 11.79
N ALA A 125 -4.53 -6.52 13.10
CA ALA A 125 -5.53 -5.92 13.97
C ALA A 125 -5.08 -4.59 14.60
N THR A 126 -3.88 -4.11 14.28
CA THR A 126 -3.37 -2.80 14.72
C THR A 126 -3.78 -1.70 13.73
N ARG A 127 -4.18 -0.56 14.28
CA ARG A 127 -4.39 0.66 13.49
C ARG A 127 -3.16 1.56 13.57
N GLY A 128 -2.65 2.00 12.42
CA GLY A 128 -1.49 2.89 12.36
C GLY A 128 -0.17 2.16 12.56
N ARG A 129 0.66 2.67 13.45
CA ARG A 129 2.00 2.12 13.77
C ARG A 129 2.16 1.86 15.25
N VAL A 130 2.73 0.72 15.57
CA VAL A 130 3.27 0.45 16.91
C VAL A 130 4.74 0.88 16.91
N VAL A 131 5.08 1.83 17.76
CA VAL A 131 6.46 2.32 17.95
C VAL A 131 6.96 1.83 19.28
N VAL A 132 8.08 1.14 19.29
CA VAL A 132 8.69 0.61 20.51
C VAL A 132 9.70 1.61 21.03
N ASN A 133 9.48 2.11 22.25
CA ASN A 133 10.47 2.90 22.96
C ASN A 133 11.48 1.95 23.60
N VAL A 134 12.68 1.88 23.05
CA VAL A 134 13.74 0.97 23.54
C VAL A 134 14.42 1.45 24.82
N ASN A 135 14.11 2.68 25.26
CA ASN A 135 14.65 3.29 26.47
C ASN A 135 13.63 3.34 27.62
N ALA A 136 12.47 2.72 27.47
CA ALA A 136 11.42 2.66 28.48
C ALA A 136 11.10 1.22 28.86
#